data_37b57762c35233b8768f82567c5f4bc5
#
_entry.id   37b57762c35233b8768f82567c5f4bc5
#
_cell.length_a   1.000
_cell.length_b   1.000
_cell.length_c   1.000
_cell.angle_alpha   90.00
_cell.angle_beta   90.00
_cell.angle_gamma   90.00
#
_symmetry.space_group_name_H-M   'P 1'
#
loop_
_entity.id
_entity.type
_entity.pdbx_description
1 polymer ?
#
loop_
_entity_poly.entity_id
_entity_poly.type
_entity_poly.pdbx_seq_one_letter_code
_entity_poly.pdbx_strand_id
1 'polypeptide(L)'
;VVEWVCFTYGGTISFVESIDTFGKNLKEIQPHVFAAAPRVWTKLQLGVLSKFPQKRLNTLLSIPIISSLLKKLIRKGLGFGKIRQTVSGAAPIQVSLIEWFRSIGIYITNGYGMTENCVICTAVDGKNIEKTGSVGITHKGIELKIDDETGEILTKGPVIMSGYYKNKEMSDKALKDGWLHTGDKGYLDNDNYLYITGRVTDSFKTSKGKFIEPVVLEEMIGDINEIEESCIVGRGIAQPLCLIQLSDIGKS
;
A
#
# COMPACT_ATOMS: atom_id res chain seq x y z
N VAL A 1 -16.22 -2.62 -2.43
CA VAL A 1 -16.14 -2.83 -0.96
C VAL A 1 -16.50 -1.55 -0.23
N VAL A 2 -15.84 -0.41 -0.53
CA VAL A 2 -16.13 0.87 0.16
C VAL A 2 -17.60 1.24 0.06
N GLU A 3 -18.21 1.12 -1.11
CA GLU A 3 -19.63 1.38 -1.34
C GLU A 3 -20.52 0.47 -0.49
N TRP A 4 -20.25 -0.83 -0.47
CA TRP A 4 -21.00 -1.79 0.35
C TRP A 4 -20.93 -1.50 1.84
N VAL A 5 -19.75 -1.12 2.34
CA VAL A 5 -19.59 -0.69 3.75
C VAL A 5 -20.46 0.54 4.04
N CYS A 6 -20.42 1.54 3.14
CA CYS A 6 -21.25 2.73 3.30
C CYS A 6 -22.75 2.42 3.26
N PHE A 7 -23.20 1.56 2.36
CA PHE A 7 -24.61 1.13 2.31
C PHE A 7 -25.02 0.37 3.56
N THR A 8 -24.16 -0.51 4.07
CA THR A 8 -24.48 -1.33 5.26
C THR A 8 -24.57 -0.49 6.53
N TYR A 9 -23.70 0.54 6.69
CA TYR A 9 -23.62 1.34 7.90
C TYR A 9 -24.20 2.75 7.77
N GLY A 10 -24.86 3.07 6.66
CA GLY A 10 -25.50 4.37 6.44
C GLY A 10 -24.51 5.51 6.23
N GLY A 11 -23.36 5.22 5.62
CA GLY A 11 -22.35 6.24 5.30
C GLY A 11 -22.66 7.03 4.03
N THR A 12 -22.06 8.20 3.90
CA THR A 12 -22.09 9.00 2.68
C THR A 12 -20.82 8.78 1.88
N ILE A 13 -20.95 8.47 0.58
CA ILE A 13 -19.83 8.35 -0.34
C ILE A 13 -19.72 9.66 -1.10
N SER A 14 -18.52 10.23 -1.14
CA SER A 14 -18.23 11.41 -1.93
C SER A 14 -17.24 11.08 -3.02
N PHE A 15 -17.57 11.45 -4.25
CA PHE A 15 -16.72 11.28 -5.43
C PHE A 15 -16.03 12.61 -5.76
N VAL A 16 -14.82 12.54 -6.28
CA VAL A 16 -14.12 13.72 -6.79
C VAL A 16 -14.62 14.06 -8.18
N GLU A 17 -14.69 15.36 -8.50
CA GLU A 17 -15.09 15.82 -9.83
C GLU A 17 -14.06 15.43 -10.90
N SER A 18 -12.76 15.60 -10.57
CA SER A 18 -11.64 15.28 -11.45
C SER A 18 -10.36 15.10 -10.64
N ILE A 19 -9.31 14.60 -11.31
CA ILE A 19 -7.97 14.50 -10.72
C ILE A 19 -7.42 15.88 -10.35
N ASP A 20 -7.71 16.91 -11.16
CA ASP A 20 -7.22 18.27 -10.95
C ASP A 20 -7.90 18.95 -9.75
N THR A 21 -9.17 18.64 -9.49
CA THR A 21 -9.93 19.18 -8.36
C THR A 21 -9.80 18.36 -7.10
N PHE A 22 -9.12 17.20 -7.14
CA PHE A 22 -9.01 16.26 -6.02
C PHE A 22 -8.65 16.93 -4.69
N GLY A 23 -7.57 17.71 -4.67
CA GLY A 23 -7.12 18.38 -3.44
C GLY A 23 -8.10 19.43 -2.90
N LYS A 24 -8.87 20.09 -3.78
CA LYS A 24 -9.95 21.02 -3.40
C LYS A 24 -11.12 20.25 -2.82
N ASN A 25 -11.61 19.24 -3.53
CA ASN A 25 -12.75 18.43 -3.09
C ASN A 25 -12.47 17.72 -1.75
N LEU A 26 -11.25 17.22 -1.54
CA LEU A 26 -10.85 16.59 -0.28
C LEU A 26 -10.93 17.56 0.91
N LYS A 27 -10.56 18.83 0.72
CA LYS A 27 -10.67 19.87 1.75
C LYS A 27 -12.12 20.27 2.05
N GLU A 28 -12.96 20.29 1.04
CA GLU A 28 -14.39 20.61 1.18
C GLU A 28 -15.13 19.52 1.94
N ILE A 29 -14.91 18.27 1.57
CA ILE A 29 -15.60 17.10 2.12
C ILE A 29 -15.12 16.77 3.53
N GLN A 30 -13.80 16.82 3.78
CA GLN A 30 -13.17 16.40 5.03
C GLN A 30 -13.66 15.00 5.48
N PRO A 31 -13.29 13.93 4.77
CA PRO A 31 -13.80 12.60 5.01
C PRO A 31 -13.43 12.08 6.40
N HIS A 32 -14.27 11.20 6.96
CA HIS A 32 -13.95 10.45 8.17
C HIS A 32 -13.12 9.21 7.87
N VAL A 33 -13.33 8.60 6.70
CA VAL A 33 -12.58 7.45 6.20
C VAL A 33 -12.00 7.81 4.83
N PHE A 34 -10.72 7.56 4.64
CA PHE A 34 -10.03 7.79 3.39
C PHE A 34 -9.19 6.59 3.01
N ALA A 35 -9.50 5.99 1.86
CA ALA A 35 -8.76 4.87 1.29
C ALA A 35 -8.17 5.27 -0.05
N ALA A 36 -6.88 5.01 -0.25
CA ALA A 36 -6.20 5.37 -1.48
C ALA A 36 -5.01 4.44 -1.77
N ALA A 37 -4.66 4.32 -3.05
CA ALA A 37 -3.43 3.67 -3.47
C ALA A 37 -2.18 4.49 -3.03
N PRO A 38 -1.01 3.86 -2.89
CA PRO A 38 0.22 4.51 -2.43
C PRO A 38 0.58 5.78 -3.18
N ARG A 39 0.41 5.81 -4.51
CA ARG A 39 0.69 6.98 -5.35
C ARG A 39 -0.08 8.25 -4.92
N VAL A 40 -1.31 8.09 -4.44
CA VAL A 40 -2.09 9.22 -3.92
C VAL A 40 -1.47 9.76 -2.63
N TRP A 41 -1.02 8.86 -1.77
CA TRP A 41 -0.32 9.21 -0.54
C TRP A 41 0.98 9.96 -0.83
N THR A 42 1.79 9.49 -1.79
CA THR A 42 3.01 10.18 -2.25
C THR A 42 2.70 11.59 -2.75
N LYS A 43 1.66 11.77 -3.58
CA LYS A 43 1.25 13.11 -4.06
C LYS A 43 0.84 14.03 -2.91
N LEU A 44 0.13 13.52 -1.91
CA LEU A 44 -0.23 14.31 -0.73
C LEU A 44 1.01 14.72 0.08
N GLN A 45 1.99 13.82 0.26
CA GLN A 45 3.26 14.13 0.89
C GLN A 45 4.00 15.24 0.13
N LEU A 46 4.21 15.07 -1.16
CA LEU A 46 4.91 16.05 -2.02
C LEU A 46 4.21 17.41 -2.00
N GLY A 47 2.88 17.42 -1.97
CA GLY A 47 2.09 18.66 -1.83
C GLY A 47 2.29 19.39 -0.48
N VAL A 48 2.64 18.67 0.59
CA VAL A 48 3.06 19.29 1.86
C VAL A 48 4.52 19.76 1.78
N LEU A 49 5.41 18.93 1.24
CA LEU A 49 6.84 19.20 1.16
C LEU A 49 7.18 20.38 0.24
N SER A 50 6.37 20.65 -0.79
CA SER A 50 6.50 21.85 -1.63
C SER A 50 6.30 23.15 -0.85
N LYS A 51 5.51 23.11 0.24
CA LYS A 51 5.25 24.27 1.11
C LYS A 51 6.16 24.30 2.33
N PHE A 52 6.50 23.14 2.86
CA PHE A 52 7.31 22.92 4.05
C PHE A 52 8.43 21.94 3.73
N PRO A 53 9.60 22.41 3.26
CA PRO A 53 10.74 21.54 3.00
C PRO A 53 11.09 20.65 4.20
N GLN A 54 11.48 19.39 3.96
CA GLN A 54 11.63 18.34 4.96
C GLN A 54 12.47 18.78 6.18
N LYS A 55 13.61 19.48 5.94
CA LYS A 55 14.48 19.98 7.01
C LYS A 55 13.73 20.92 7.97
N ARG A 56 12.95 21.87 7.43
CA ARG A 56 12.15 22.81 8.22
C ARG A 56 11.03 22.09 8.96
N LEU A 57 10.37 21.14 8.28
CA LEU A 57 9.30 20.34 8.88
C LEU A 57 9.82 19.57 10.09
N ASN A 58 10.96 18.89 9.97
CA ASN A 58 11.59 18.13 11.07
C ASN A 58 11.94 19.04 12.26
N THR A 59 12.53 20.22 12.00
CA THR A 59 12.85 21.19 13.07
C THR A 59 11.59 21.67 13.80
N LEU A 60 10.51 21.96 13.07
CA LEU A 60 9.27 22.42 13.70
C LEU A 60 8.54 21.29 14.46
N LEU A 61 8.61 20.07 13.95
CA LEU A 61 8.03 18.90 14.62
C LEU A 61 8.79 18.48 15.88
N SER A 62 10.05 18.85 16.05
CA SER A 62 10.83 18.56 17.27
C SER A 62 10.43 19.44 18.47
N ILE A 63 9.73 20.56 18.25
CA ILE A 63 9.28 21.48 19.30
C ILE A 63 7.85 21.10 19.71
N PRO A 64 7.58 20.57 20.92
CA PRO A 64 6.29 19.94 21.29
C PRO A 64 5.05 20.79 21.02
N ILE A 65 5.06 22.06 21.44
CA ILE A 65 3.91 22.98 21.28
C ILE A 65 3.66 23.29 19.81
N ILE A 66 4.73 23.62 19.06
CA ILE A 66 4.68 23.93 17.63
C ILE A 66 4.27 22.68 16.84
N SER A 67 4.79 21.52 17.20
CA SER A 67 4.46 20.23 16.60
C SER A 67 2.96 19.94 16.62
N SER A 68 2.32 20.11 17.77
CA SER A 68 0.87 19.87 17.90
C SER A 68 0.05 20.78 16.98
N LEU A 69 0.35 22.06 16.96
CA LEU A 69 -0.33 23.04 16.12
C LEU A 69 -0.07 22.77 14.62
N LEU A 70 1.18 22.50 14.27
CA LEU A 70 1.58 22.23 12.89
C LEU A 70 0.90 20.97 12.34
N LYS A 71 0.89 19.87 13.12
CA LYS A 71 0.18 18.64 12.75
C LYS A 71 -1.30 18.91 12.48
N LYS A 72 -1.95 19.72 13.31
CA LYS A 72 -3.36 20.11 13.12
C LYS A 72 -3.55 20.93 11.84
N LEU A 73 -2.65 21.90 11.58
CA LEU A 73 -2.67 22.72 10.37
C LEU A 73 -2.46 21.89 9.10
N ILE A 74 -1.46 21.01 9.08
CA ILE A 74 -1.17 20.15 7.93
C ILE A 74 -2.37 19.23 7.65
N ARG A 75 -2.90 18.54 8.68
CA ARG A 75 -4.08 17.68 8.51
C ARG A 75 -5.27 18.43 7.96
N LYS A 76 -5.57 19.63 8.48
CA LYS A 76 -6.64 20.49 7.96
C LYS A 76 -6.37 20.91 6.52
N GLY A 77 -5.12 21.28 6.22
CA GLY A 77 -4.68 21.68 4.88
C GLY A 77 -4.75 20.55 3.85
N LEU A 78 -4.62 19.29 4.26
CA LEU A 78 -4.83 18.10 3.44
C LEU A 78 -6.32 17.71 3.30
N GLY A 79 -7.24 18.32 4.05
CA GLY A 79 -8.63 17.91 4.10
C GLY A 79 -8.92 16.80 5.12
N PHE A 80 -7.97 16.49 5.98
CA PHE A 80 -8.06 15.43 7.00
C PHE A 80 -8.42 15.96 8.40
N GLY A 81 -9.11 17.07 8.47
CA GLY A 81 -9.54 17.66 9.75
C GLY A 81 -10.46 16.76 10.56
N LYS A 82 -11.29 15.95 9.89
CA LYS A 82 -12.26 15.03 10.51
C LYS A 82 -11.86 13.55 10.37
N ILE A 83 -10.67 13.27 9.84
CA ILE A 83 -10.25 11.90 9.55
C ILE A 83 -10.22 11.04 10.82
N ARG A 84 -10.76 9.85 10.74
CA ARG A 84 -10.75 8.81 11.79
C ARG A 84 -9.95 7.59 11.36
N GLN A 85 -10.04 7.23 10.08
CA GLN A 85 -9.36 6.08 9.52
C GLN A 85 -8.80 6.40 8.15
N THR A 86 -7.57 5.99 7.94
CA THR A 86 -6.88 6.06 6.65
C THR A 86 -6.39 4.67 6.27
N VAL A 87 -6.53 4.31 5.00
CA VAL A 87 -6.19 2.99 4.49
C VAL A 87 -5.36 3.13 3.22
N SER A 88 -4.33 2.32 3.10
CA SER A 88 -3.60 2.08 1.86
C SER A 88 -3.71 0.62 1.47
N GLY A 89 -3.76 0.36 0.16
CA GLY A 89 -3.81 -0.98 -0.41
C GLY A 89 -3.70 -0.94 -1.93
N ALA A 90 -3.95 -2.06 -2.57
CA ALA A 90 -3.88 -2.29 -4.02
C ALA A 90 -2.46 -2.25 -4.63
N ALA A 91 -1.45 -1.79 -3.90
CA ALA A 91 -0.04 -1.83 -4.29
C ALA A 91 0.84 -1.74 -3.03
N PRO A 92 2.12 -2.15 -3.08
CA PRO A 92 3.06 -1.94 -1.99
C PRO A 92 3.20 -0.45 -1.64
N ILE A 93 3.21 -0.13 -0.35
CA ILE A 93 3.46 1.22 0.16
C ILE A 93 4.80 1.26 0.86
N GLN A 94 5.61 2.27 0.56
CA GLN A 94 6.92 2.44 1.17
C GLN A 94 6.81 2.69 2.68
N VAL A 95 7.69 2.06 3.44
CA VAL A 95 7.77 2.21 4.90
C VAL A 95 8.01 3.68 5.28
N SER A 96 8.93 4.35 4.60
CA SER A 96 9.24 5.76 4.79
C SER A 96 8.03 6.68 4.62
N LEU A 97 7.13 6.36 3.68
CA LEU A 97 5.89 7.10 3.45
C LEU A 97 4.92 6.93 4.61
N ILE A 98 4.76 5.70 5.13
CA ILE A 98 3.93 5.43 6.31
C ILE A 98 4.47 6.20 7.53
N GLU A 99 5.79 6.15 7.76
CA GLU A 99 6.46 6.83 8.86
C GLU A 99 6.32 8.35 8.76
N TRP A 100 6.46 8.88 7.55
CA TRP A 100 6.27 10.31 7.30
C TRP A 100 4.85 10.76 7.70
N PHE A 101 3.81 10.06 7.25
CA PHE A 101 2.43 10.38 7.63
C PHE A 101 2.18 10.21 9.13
N ARG A 102 2.77 9.19 9.73
CA ARG A 102 2.73 8.99 11.19
C ARG A 102 3.36 10.17 11.94
N SER A 103 4.46 10.73 11.43
CA SER A 103 5.14 11.88 12.03
C SER A 103 4.24 13.11 12.15
N ILE A 104 3.28 13.27 11.23
CA ILE A 104 2.28 14.36 11.24
C ILE A 104 0.93 13.93 11.85
N GLY A 105 0.88 12.75 12.46
CA GLY A 105 -0.29 12.24 13.18
C GLY A 105 -1.39 11.67 12.29
N ILE A 106 -1.04 11.17 11.11
CA ILE A 106 -1.91 10.40 10.22
C ILE A 106 -1.41 8.95 10.22
N TYR A 107 -2.27 8.01 10.62
CA TYR A 107 -1.93 6.62 10.83
C TYR A 107 -2.54 5.76 9.71
N ILE A 108 -1.74 5.43 8.71
CA ILE A 108 -2.20 4.69 7.55
C ILE A 108 -2.28 3.20 7.91
N THR A 109 -3.49 2.65 7.94
CA THR A 109 -3.72 1.21 7.97
C THR A 109 -3.28 0.64 6.62
N ASN A 110 -2.33 -0.29 6.64
CA ASN A 110 -1.90 -0.99 5.44
C ASN A 110 -2.62 -2.33 5.34
N GLY A 111 -3.17 -2.65 4.19
CA GLY A 111 -3.93 -3.88 3.98
C GLY A 111 -3.63 -4.55 2.66
N TYR A 112 -3.79 -5.87 2.65
CA TYR A 112 -3.62 -6.70 1.47
C TYR A 112 -4.92 -7.44 1.14
N GLY A 113 -5.16 -7.53 -0.14
CA GLY A 113 -6.23 -8.31 -0.73
C GLY A 113 -6.37 -8.01 -2.21
N MET A 114 -7.18 -8.82 -2.85
CA MET A 114 -7.47 -8.77 -4.28
C MET A 114 -8.97 -8.97 -4.49
N THR A 115 -9.45 -8.77 -5.69
CA THR A 115 -10.88 -8.94 -6.02
C THR A 115 -11.36 -10.35 -5.67
N GLU A 116 -10.52 -11.34 -5.88
CA GLU A 116 -10.78 -12.76 -5.67
C GLU A 116 -10.98 -13.14 -4.19
N ASN A 117 -10.54 -12.29 -3.24
CA ASN A 117 -10.76 -12.46 -1.81
C ASN A 117 -11.44 -11.25 -1.14
N CYS A 118 -12.31 -10.56 -1.88
CA CYS A 118 -13.09 -9.41 -1.41
C CYS A 118 -12.25 -8.23 -0.92
N VAL A 119 -11.05 -8.03 -1.48
CA VAL A 119 -10.21 -6.81 -1.35
C VAL A 119 -9.45 -6.67 -0.04
N ILE A 120 -9.96 -7.14 1.09
CA ILE A 120 -9.25 -7.01 2.38
C ILE A 120 -9.14 -8.38 3.03
N CYS A 121 -8.01 -9.04 2.83
CA CYS A 121 -7.67 -10.32 3.46
C CYS A 121 -6.95 -10.10 4.79
N THR A 122 -6.00 -9.18 4.81
CA THR A 122 -5.22 -8.82 6.01
C THR A 122 -5.17 -7.31 6.19
N ALA A 123 -4.91 -6.85 7.41
CA ALA A 123 -4.66 -5.44 7.71
C ALA A 123 -3.77 -5.27 8.94
N VAL A 124 -2.98 -4.19 8.96
CA VAL A 124 -2.22 -3.71 10.12
C VAL A 124 -2.59 -2.27 10.45
N ASP A 125 -2.89 -2.00 11.72
CA ASP A 125 -3.15 -0.64 12.19
C ASP A 125 -1.88 0.23 12.01
N GLY A 126 -2.02 1.39 11.39
CA GLY A 126 -0.93 2.35 11.20
C GLY A 126 -0.27 2.86 12.49
N LYS A 127 -0.89 2.60 13.65
CA LYS A 127 -0.31 2.89 14.97
C LYS A 127 0.68 1.82 15.43
N ASN A 128 0.63 0.62 14.86
CA ASN A 128 1.55 -0.45 15.18
C ASN A 128 2.91 -0.20 14.52
N ILE A 129 3.84 0.38 15.28
CA ILE A 129 5.16 0.78 14.79
C ILE A 129 6.05 -0.44 14.50
N GLU A 130 5.97 -1.46 15.34
CA GLU A 130 6.82 -2.66 15.26
C GLU A 130 6.54 -3.49 14.00
N LYS A 131 5.33 -3.38 13.48
CA LYS A 131 4.88 -4.12 12.29
C LYS A 131 4.75 -3.24 11.03
N THR A 132 5.40 -2.08 11.05
CA THR A 132 5.47 -1.21 9.86
C THR A 132 6.17 -1.97 8.71
N GLY A 133 5.60 -1.91 7.52
CA GLY A 133 6.05 -2.68 6.36
C GLY A 133 5.29 -3.99 6.15
N SER A 134 4.62 -4.53 7.19
CA SER A 134 3.69 -5.65 6.98
C SER A 134 2.37 -5.18 6.37
N VAL A 135 1.63 -6.13 5.82
CA VAL A 135 0.23 -5.93 5.42
C VAL A 135 -0.74 -6.51 6.44
N GLY A 136 -0.23 -6.88 7.61
CA GLY A 136 -1.00 -7.24 8.79
C GLY A 136 -1.34 -8.71 8.94
N ILE A 137 -2.31 -8.95 9.81
CA ILE A 137 -2.85 -10.28 10.11
C ILE A 137 -4.19 -10.50 9.40
N THR A 138 -4.57 -11.76 9.23
CA THR A 138 -5.85 -12.12 8.61
C THR A 138 -7.05 -11.64 9.42
N HIS A 139 -8.11 -11.26 8.72
CA HIS A 139 -9.40 -11.03 9.36
C HIS A 139 -10.05 -12.34 9.81
N LYS A 140 -10.93 -12.23 10.80
CA LYS A 140 -11.63 -13.38 11.36
C LYS A 140 -12.35 -14.18 10.27
N GLY A 141 -12.12 -15.49 10.25
CA GLY A 141 -12.73 -16.41 9.30
C GLY A 141 -11.93 -16.58 8.00
N ILE A 142 -10.78 -15.93 7.88
CA ILE A 142 -9.85 -16.11 6.76
C ILE A 142 -8.65 -16.91 7.25
N GLU A 143 -8.36 -18.01 6.58
CA GLU A 143 -7.16 -18.79 6.75
C GLU A 143 -6.12 -18.33 5.71
N LEU A 144 -4.86 -18.25 6.11
CA LEU A 144 -3.74 -17.89 5.26
C LEU A 144 -2.55 -18.81 5.55
N LYS A 145 -1.88 -19.25 4.51
CA LYS A 145 -0.61 -19.96 4.61
C LYS A 145 0.31 -19.56 3.47
N ILE A 146 1.58 -19.81 3.64
CA ILE A 146 2.59 -19.66 2.59
C ILE A 146 2.88 -21.06 2.05
N ASP A 147 2.92 -21.20 0.75
CA ASP A 147 3.34 -22.42 0.07
C ASP A 147 4.85 -22.60 0.25
N ASP A 148 5.26 -23.75 0.77
CA ASP A 148 6.65 -24.02 1.14
C ASP A 148 7.62 -24.08 -0.07
N GLU A 149 7.11 -24.44 -1.26
CA GLU A 149 7.95 -24.58 -2.45
C GLU A 149 8.10 -23.27 -3.23
N THR A 150 7.00 -22.52 -3.36
CA THR A 150 6.93 -21.33 -4.22
C THR A 150 7.03 -20.03 -3.46
N GLY A 151 6.73 -20.03 -2.14
CA GLY A 151 6.54 -18.84 -1.33
C GLY A 151 5.22 -18.13 -1.65
N GLU A 152 4.30 -18.77 -2.37
CA GLU A 152 3.01 -18.20 -2.74
C GLU A 152 2.09 -18.06 -1.53
N ILE A 153 1.39 -16.94 -1.46
CA ILE A 153 0.37 -16.69 -0.45
C ILE A 153 -0.90 -17.40 -0.86
N LEU A 154 -1.38 -18.30 -0.02
CA LEU A 154 -2.62 -19.05 -0.21
C LEU A 154 -3.65 -18.58 0.82
N THR A 155 -4.87 -18.31 0.35
CA THR A 155 -5.97 -17.87 1.24
C THR A 155 -7.20 -18.74 1.10
N LYS A 156 -7.95 -18.91 2.20
CA LYS A 156 -9.17 -19.71 2.24
C LYS A 156 -10.18 -19.05 3.20
N GLY A 157 -11.45 -19.17 2.91
CA GLY A 157 -12.53 -18.65 3.75
C GLY A 157 -13.76 -18.22 2.96
N PRO A 158 -14.78 -17.71 3.64
CA PRO A 158 -16.08 -17.38 3.02
C PRO A 158 -16.01 -16.18 2.06
N VAL A 159 -14.91 -15.44 2.05
CA VAL A 159 -14.68 -14.25 1.20
C VAL A 159 -14.07 -14.60 -0.15
N ILE A 160 -13.70 -15.87 -0.37
CA ILE A 160 -13.06 -16.30 -1.62
C ILE A 160 -14.12 -16.38 -2.72
N MET A 161 -13.78 -15.91 -3.91
CA MET A 161 -14.63 -15.99 -5.09
C MET A 161 -15.04 -17.43 -5.39
N SER A 162 -16.20 -17.60 -6.03
CA SER A 162 -16.64 -18.90 -6.56
C SER A 162 -15.96 -19.28 -7.90
N GLY A 163 -15.30 -18.33 -8.55
CA GLY A 163 -14.58 -18.50 -9.80
C GLY A 163 -14.71 -17.32 -10.74
N TYR A 164 -14.00 -17.37 -11.88
CA TYR A 164 -14.10 -16.38 -12.95
C TYR A 164 -15.27 -16.70 -13.88
N TYR A 165 -16.06 -15.66 -14.19
CA TYR A 165 -17.23 -15.82 -15.06
C TYR A 165 -16.87 -16.37 -16.44
N LYS A 166 -17.49 -17.48 -16.83
CA LYS A 166 -17.27 -18.19 -18.10
C LYS A 166 -15.79 -18.56 -18.39
N ASN A 167 -14.95 -18.67 -17.37
CA ASN A 167 -13.56 -19.04 -17.51
C ASN A 167 -13.17 -20.12 -16.49
N LYS A 168 -13.61 -21.35 -16.79
CA LYS A 168 -13.37 -22.49 -15.91
C LYS A 168 -11.87 -22.80 -15.77
N GLU A 169 -11.12 -22.70 -16.85
CA GLU A 169 -9.68 -22.99 -16.83
C GLU A 169 -8.92 -22.08 -15.84
N MET A 170 -9.17 -20.78 -15.89
CA MET A 170 -8.57 -19.84 -14.94
C MET A 170 -9.08 -20.05 -13.52
N SER A 171 -10.36 -20.41 -13.37
CA SER A 171 -10.93 -20.72 -12.05
C SER A 171 -10.25 -21.94 -11.42
N ASP A 172 -10.08 -23.01 -12.17
CA ASP A 172 -9.43 -24.25 -11.72
C ASP A 172 -7.92 -24.02 -11.42
N LYS A 173 -7.29 -23.06 -12.10
CA LYS A 173 -5.89 -22.67 -11.80
C LYS A 173 -5.80 -21.86 -10.51
N ALA A 174 -6.75 -20.96 -10.29
CA ALA A 174 -6.73 -20.08 -9.11
C ALA A 174 -7.25 -20.77 -7.84
N LEU A 175 -8.21 -21.69 -7.99
CA LEU A 175 -8.84 -22.38 -6.87
C LEU A 175 -8.46 -23.87 -6.88
N LYS A 176 -7.51 -24.25 -6.03
CA LYS A 176 -7.02 -25.62 -5.91
C LYS A 176 -7.12 -26.09 -4.46
N ASP A 177 -7.63 -27.29 -4.26
CA ASP A 177 -7.73 -27.95 -2.93
C ASP A 177 -8.40 -27.08 -1.86
N GLY A 178 -9.36 -26.22 -2.29
CA GLY A 178 -10.10 -25.31 -1.43
C GLY A 178 -9.32 -24.04 -1.04
N TRP A 179 -8.16 -23.78 -1.66
CA TRP A 179 -7.34 -22.58 -1.47
C TRP A 179 -7.36 -21.71 -2.72
N LEU A 180 -7.40 -20.40 -2.51
CA LEU A 180 -7.09 -19.42 -3.56
C LEU A 180 -5.57 -19.25 -3.66
N HIS A 181 -5.04 -19.52 -4.83
CA HIS A 181 -3.68 -19.22 -5.25
C HIS A 181 -3.63 -17.77 -5.70
N THR A 182 -3.02 -16.91 -4.90
CA THR A 182 -3.07 -15.46 -5.15
C THR A 182 -2.13 -15.00 -6.24
N GLY A 183 -1.10 -15.78 -6.54
CA GLY A 183 0.01 -15.38 -7.40
C GLY A 183 0.98 -14.40 -6.75
N ASP A 184 0.72 -13.97 -5.53
CA ASP A 184 1.61 -13.10 -4.76
C ASP A 184 2.49 -13.93 -3.84
N LYS A 185 3.72 -13.48 -3.60
CA LYS A 185 4.70 -14.11 -2.70
C LYS A 185 4.83 -13.32 -1.42
N GLY A 186 5.11 -14.04 -0.33
CA GLY A 186 5.31 -13.40 0.96
C GLY A 186 5.79 -14.37 2.03
N TYR A 187 5.88 -13.86 3.24
CA TYR A 187 6.18 -14.67 4.42
C TYR A 187 5.40 -14.16 5.63
N LEU A 188 5.22 -15.03 6.61
CA LEU A 188 4.68 -14.69 7.92
C LEU A 188 5.82 -14.56 8.91
N ASP A 189 5.78 -13.51 9.74
CA ASP A 189 6.68 -13.43 10.88
C ASP A 189 6.18 -14.30 12.06
N ASN A 190 6.93 -14.31 13.17
CA ASN A 190 6.60 -15.11 14.35
C ASN A 190 5.27 -14.73 15.01
N ASP A 191 4.74 -13.53 14.72
CA ASP A 191 3.46 -13.03 15.23
C ASP A 191 2.35 -13.16 14.20
N ASN A 192 2.58 -13.89 13.09
CA ASN A 192 1.67 -14.10 11.96
C ASN A 192 1.33 -12.82 11.18
N TYR A 193 2.20 -11.82 11.18
CA TYR A 193 2.07 -10.69 10.27
C TYR A 193 2.62 -11.05 8.91
N LEU A 194 1.82 -10.75 7.87
CA LEU A 194 2.17 -11.01 6.47
C LEU A 194 3.03 -9.88 5.91
N TYR A 195 4.11 -10.25 5.24
CA TYR A 195 4.97 -9.39 4.44
C TYR A 195 4.94 -9.85 2.99
N ILE A 196 4.65 -8.95 2.07
CA ILE A 196 4.63 -9.23 0.62
C ILE A 196 6.05 -9.03 0.09
N THR A 197 6.53 -9.98 -0.72
CA THR A 197 7.87 -9.90 -1.34
C THR A 197 7.84 -9.77 -2.86
N GLY A 198 6.66 -9.91 -3.47
CA GLY A 198 6.49 -9.75 -4.91
C GLY A 198 5.40 -10.65 -5.47
N ARG A 199 5.54 -11.01 -6.76
CA ARG A 199 4.68 -11.97 -7.42
C ARG A 199 5.45 -13.22 -7.82
N VAL A 200 4.76 -14.34 -7.85
CA VAL A 200 5.34 -15.62 -8.30
C VAL A 200 5.88 -15.52 -9.73
N THR A 201 5.20 -14.76 -10.60
CA THR A 201 5.58 -14.57 -12.00
C THR A 201 6.68 -13.56 -12.23
N ASP A 202 6.90 -12.63 -11.31
CA ASP A 202 7.78 -11.46 -11.51
C ASP A 202 9.21 -11.75 -11.08
N SER A 203 9.40 -12.71 -10.19
CA SER A 203 10.73 -13.22 -9.86
C SER A 203 11.41 -13.79 -11.10
N PHE A 204 12.67 -13.46 -11.31
CA PHE A 204 13.42 -13.96 -12.46
C PHE A 204 14.84 -14.37 -12.12
N LYS A 205 15.43 -15.22 -12.97
CA LYS A 205 16.85 -15.56 -12.93
C LYS A 205 17.63 -14.72 -13.93
N THR A 206 18.75 -14.17 -13.48
CA THR A 206 19.77 -13.62 -14.37
C THR A 206 20.47 -14.76 -15.14
N SER A 207 21.19 -14.44 -16.22
CA SER A 207 22.00 -15.43 -16.95
C SER A 207 23.12 -16.05 -16.07
N LYS A 208 23.48 -15.40 -14.97
CA LYS A 208 24.44 -15.91 -13.95
C LYS A 208 23.78 -16.79 -12.88
N GLY A 209 22.49 -17.12 -13.01
CA GLY A 209 21.76 -17.99 -12.10
C GLY A 209 21.27 -17.32 -10.81
N LYS A 210 21.46 -16.01 -10.62
CA LYS A 210 20.93 -15.29 -9.46
C LYS A 210 19.42 -15.07 -9.59
N PHE A 211 18.68 -15.41 -8.55
CA PHE A 211 17.28 -15.03 -8.40
C PHE A 211 17.19 -13.56 -8.02
N ILE A 212 16.26 -12.86 -8.67
CA ILE A 212 15.93 -11.46 -8.42
C ILE A 212 14.44 -11.38 -8.06
N GLU A 213 14.16 -10.70 -6.95
CA GLU A 213 12.83 -10.29 -6.51
C GLU A 213 12.72 -8.77 -6.77
N PRO A 214 12.08 -8.34 -7.87
CA PRO A 214 12.06 -6.93 -8.28
C PRO A 214 11.52 -6.00 -7.21
N VAL A 215 10.40 -6.35 -6.60
CA VAL A 215 9.69 -5.52 -5.61
C VAL A 215 10.59 -5.11 -4.45
N VAL A 216 11.41 -6.03 -3.92
CA VAL A 216 12.33 -5.75 -2.80
C VAL A 216 13.36 -4.69 -3.18
N LEU A 217 13.88 -4.75 -4.41
CA LEU A 217 14.84 -3.76 -4.92
C LEU A 217 14.16 -2.42 -5.24
N GLU A 218 12.96 -2.46 -5.79
CA GLU A 218 12.16 -1.28 -6.11
C GLU A 218 11.76 -0.52 -4.84
N GLU A 219 11.43 -1.22 -3.75
CA GLU A 219 11.18 -0.60 -2.44
C GLU A 219 12.41 0.15 -1.90
N MET A 220 13.60 -0.44 -2.03
CA MET A 220 14.86 0.21 -1.60
C MET A 220 15.16 1.49 -2.41
N ILE A 221 14.85 1.48 -3.71
CA ILE A 221 15.04 2.63 -4.61
C ILE A 221 13.97 3.70 -4.37
N GLY A 222 12.78 3.29 -4.03
CA GLY A 222 11.62 4.17 -3.80
C GLY A 222 11.78 5.16 -2.65
N ASP A 223 12.76 4.97 -1.75
CA ASP A 223 13.12 5.93 -0.70
C ASP A 223 13.88 7.17 -1.22
N ILE A 224 14.28 7.16 -2.50
CA ILE A 224 15.01 8.26 -3.14
C ILE A 224 14.00 9.30 -3.64
N ASN A 225 13.99 10.49 -3.05
CA ASN A 225 13.00 11.54 -3.37
C ASN A 225 13.02 12.02 -4.84
N GLU A 226 14.16 11.87 -5.51
CA GLU A 226 14.37 12.22 -6.91
C GLU A 226 13.71 11.21 -7.87
N ILE A 227 13.29 10.04 -7.38
CA ILE A 227 12.66 8.97 -8.16
C ILE A 227 11.15 8.93 -7.86
N GLU A 228 10.33 9.03 -8.90
CA GLU A 228 8.87 8.89 -8.79
C GLU A 228 8.43 7.41 -8.90
N GLU A 229 9.02 6.68 -9.85
CA GLU A 229 8.75 5.27 -10.09
C GLU A 229 10.03 4.54 -10.53
N SER A 230 10.15 3.28 -10.17
CA SER A 230 11.22 2.40 -10.61
C SER A 230 10.67 1.05 -11.05
N CYS A 231 11.39 0.39 -11.98
CA CYS A 231 11.05 -0.95 -12.46
C CYS A 231 12.33 -1.75 -12.68
N ILE A 232 12.47 -2.88 -12.01
CA ILE A 232 13.60 -3.79 -12.13
C ILE A 232 13.31 -4.85 -13.18
N VAL A 233 14.12 -4.89 -14.22
CA VAL A 233 14.03 -5.85 -15.32
C VAL A 233 15.36 -6.56 -15.55
N GLY A 234 15.35 -7.69 -16.25
CA GLY A 234 16.63 -8.35 -16.55
C GLY A 234 16.60 -9.86 -16.59
N ARG A 235 15.45 -10.46 -16.90
CA ARG A 235 15.34 -11.90 -17.10
C ARG A 235 16.32 -12.36 -18.19
N GLY A 236 17.22 -13.29 -17.84
CA GLY A 236 18.18 -13.88 -18.78
C GLY A 236 19.38 -13.00 -19.13
N ILE A 237 19.50 -11.77 -18.64
CA ILE A 237 20.72 -10.96 -18.77
C ILE A 237 21.62 -11.07 -17.54
N ALA A 238 22.90 -10.68 -17.68
CA ALA A 238 23.92 -10.91 -16.66
C ALA A 238 23.70 -10.13 -15.36
N GLN A 239 23.08 -8.96 -15.44
CA GLN A 239 22.77 -8.11 -14.31
C GLN A 239 21.39 -7.48 -14.53
N PRO A 240 20.57 -7.30 -13.46
CA PRO A 240 19.32 -6.58 -13.58
C PRO A 240 19.58 -5.12 -13.96
N LEU A 241 18.62 -4.53 -14.65
CA LEU A 241 18.57 -3.10 -14.99
C LEU A 241 17.43 -2.48 -14.19
N CYS A 242 17.63 -1.23 -13.76
CA CYS A 242 16.60 -0.42 -13.17
C CYS A 242 16.18 0.67 -14.16
N LEU A 243 14.91 0.65 -14.54
CA LEU A 243 14.28 1.76 -15.25
C LEU A 243 13.73 2.71 -14.19
N ILE A 244 14.03 3.99 -14.29
CA ILE A 244 13.57 5.00 -13.34
C ILE A 244 12.82 6.12 -14.04
N GLN A 245 11.74 6.58 -13.42
CA GLN A 245 11.08 7.83 -13.74
C GLN A 245 11.45 8.85 -12.68
N LEU A 246 12.03 9.98 -13.11
CA LEU A 246 12.39 11.05 -12.20
C LEU A 246 11.16 11.82 -11.71
N SER A 247 11.13 12.14 -10.43
CA SER A 247 10.19 13.09 -9.84
C SER A 247 10.47 14.53 -10.32
N ASP A 248 9.57 15.46 -10.00
CA ASP A 248 9.80 16.88 -10.32
C ASP A 248 11.06 17.44 -9.62
N ILE A 249 11.43 16.88 -8.46
CA ILE A 249 12.69 17.20 -7.77
C ILE A 249 13.89 16.64 -8.55
N GLY A 250 13.78 15.45 -9.09
CA GLY A 250 14.87 14.81 -9.84
C GLY A 250 15.08 15.41 -11.23
N LYS A 251 14.10 16.16 -11.76
CA LYS A 251 14.20 16.88 -13.03
C LYS A 251 14.78 18.27 -12.91
N SER A 252 14.92 18.81 -11.69
CA SER A 252 15.49 20.15 -11.38
C SER A 252 16.99 20.09 -11.13
#